data_54f10818cb4fa7c14dbcf6f04bce901d
#
_entry.id   54f10818cb4fa7c14dbcf6f04bce901d
#
_cell.length_a   1.000
_cell.length_b   1.000
_cell.length_c   1.000
_cell.angle_alpha   90.00
_cell.angle_beta   90.00
_cell.angle_gamma   90.00
#
_symmetry.space_group_name_H-M   'P 1'
#
loop_
_entity.id
_entity.type
_entity.pdbx_description
1 polymer ?
#
loop_
_entity_poly.entity_id
_entity_poly.type
_entity_poly.pdbx_seq_one_letter_code
_entity_poly.pdbx_strand_id
1 'polypeptide(L)'
;MHFLGLDYIISSLIWLTIIFSLVFTFRKHIAKLFYPQTSLDLFISKLKHYLQETYPKIKFDLEIIETSKTEQNPDLRKYIIVGNILDQYKNLTLDKSKFPKSTPTSLRWDSYIFNCEPNKDKLPPDWAKRKNALIIRDHKRCIRCSKIVTLSTIEIHLIRPISDGGKYYLENLISVCKDCEKVLINDPKKMATLHIKDDLEHIVSQS
;
A
#
# COMPACT_ATOMS: atom_id res chain seq x y z
N MET A 1 -74.44 10.89 7.39
CA MET A 1 -73.37 9.88 7.45
C MET A 1 -72.33 10.02 6.32
N HIS A 2 -71.99 11.15 5.78
CA HIS A 2 -71.01 11.32 4.67
C HIS A 2 -69.73 12.04 5.04
N PHE A 3 -69.56 12.50 6.28
CA PHE A 3 -68.38 13.27 6.70
C PHE A 3 -67.19 12.38 7.03
N LEU A 4 -67.37 11.15 7.53
CA LEU A 4 -66.31 10.25 7.90
C LEU A 4 -65.41 9.75 6.71
N GLY A 5 -65.95 9.72 5.49
CA GLY A 5 -65.20 9.34 4.29
C GLY A 5 -64.27 10.43 3.77
N LEU A 6 -64.67 11.71 3.91
CA LEU A 6 -63.92 12.85 3.42
C LEU A 6 -62.64 13.07 4.26
N ASP A 7 -62.77 12.96 5.57
CA ASP A 7 -61.62 13.09 6.49
C ASP A 7 -60.57 12.00 6.28
N TYR A 8 -60.97 10.78 5.94
CA TYR A 8 -60.07 9.68 5.61
C TYR A 8 -59.30 9.92 4.31
N ILE A 9 -59.98 10.46 3.30
CA ILE A 9 -59.37 10.81 2.00
C ILE A 9 -58.35 11.96 2.16
N ILE A 10 -58.73 12.99 2.90
CA ILE A 10 -57.85 14.14 3.17
C ILE A 10 -56.61 13.71 3.96
N SER A 11 -56.79 12.89 5.00
CA SER A 11 -55.66 12.35 5.79
C SER A 11 -54.74 11.49 4.94
N SER A 12 -55.25 10.63 4.06
CA SER A 12 -54.41 9.79 3.17
C SER A 12 -53.62 10.62 2.16
N LEU A 13 -54.19 11.69 1.62
CA LEU A 13 -53.49 12.61 0.73
C LEU A 13 -52.35 13.36 1.44
N ILE A 14 -52.57 13.78 2.69
CA ILE A 14 -51.54 14.43 3.50
C ILE A 14 -50.35 13.46 3.75
N TRP A 15 -50.64 12.21 4.12
CA TRP A 15 -49.60 11.22 4.31
C TRP A 15 -48.83 10.90 3.02
N LEU A 16 -49.50 10.81 1.89
CA LEU A 16 -48.87 10.62 0.58
C LEU A 16 -47.94 11.78 0.21
N THR A 17 -48.35 13.03 0.46
CA THR A 17 -47.47 14.18 0.20
C THR A 17 -46.26 14.23 1.11
N ILE A 18 -46.42 13.85 2.39
CA ILE A 18 -45.30 13.75 3.35
C ILE A 18 -44.32 12.67 2.90
N ILE A 19 -44.82 11.48 2.56
CA ILE A 19 -43.96 10.36 2.08
C ILE A 19 -43.25 10.76 0.78
N PHE A 20 -43.94 11.37 -0.17
CA PHE A 20 -43.34 11.83 -1.41
C PHE A 20 -42.26 12.89 -1.18
N SER A 21 -42.50 13.85 -0.28
CA SER A 21 -41.54 14.86 0.12
C SER A 21 -40.28 14.23 0.77
N LEU A 22 -40.47 13.24 1.66
CA LEU A 22 -39.38 12.49 2.29
C LEU A 22 -38.57 11.69 1.24
N VAL A 23 -39.22 10.96 0.37
CA VAL A 23 -38.56 10.21 -0.72
C VAL A 23 -37.81 11.17 -1.64
N PHE A 24 -38.41 12.33 -1.97
CA PHE A 24 -37.78 13.32 -2.84
C PHE A 24 -36.55 13.98 -2.19
N THR A 25 -36.62 14.34 -0.91
CA THR A 25 -35.45 14.90 -0.16
C THR A 25 -34.36 13.89 0.06
N PHE A 26 -34.71 12.65 0.37
CA PHE A 26 -33.74 11.58 0.60
C PHE A 26 -33.42 10.76 -0.65
N ARG A 27 -33.93 11.12 -1.84
CA ARG A 27 -33.72 10.35 -3.09
C ARG A 27 -32.28 10.03 -3.40
N LYS A 28 -31.33 10.93 -3.06
CA LYS A 28 -29.90 10.70 -3.26
C LYS A 28 -29.33 9.63 -2.31
N HIS A 29 -29.83 9.56 -1.09
CA HIS A 29 -29.46 8.53 -0.12
C HIS A 29 -30.12 7.19 -0.44
N ILE A 30 -31.38 7.22 -0.83
CA ILE A 30 -32.15 6.03 -1.27
C ILE A 30 -31.56 5.47 -2.56
N ALA A 31 -31.19 6.32 -3.53
CA ALA A 31 -30.53 5.89 -4.75
C ALA A 31 -29.17 5.21 -4.46
N LYS A 32 -28.36 5.69 -3.51
CA LYS A 32 -27.12 5.02 -3.09
C LYS A 32 -27.36 3.64 -2.48
N LEU A 33 -28.49 3.41 -1.83
CA LEU A 33 -28.85 2.10 -1.25
C LEU A 33 -29.28 1.09 -2.32
N PHE A 34 -29.89 1.55 -3.41
CA PHE A 34 -30.45 0.72 -4.48
C PHE A 34 -29.58 0.65 -5.75
N TYR A 35 -28.64 1.59 -5.95
CA TYR A 35 -27.66 1.45 -7.03
C TYR A 35 -26.55 0.53 -6.56
N PRO A 36 -26.38 -0.63 -7.19
CA PRO A 36 -25.17 -1.43 -6.97
C PRO A 36 -23.96 -0.56 -7.30
N GLN A 37 -22.99 -0.52 -6.39
CA GLN A 37 -21.69 0.10 -6.70
C GLN A 37 -21.22 -0.49 -8.03
N THR A 38 -20.86 0.36 -8.98
CA THR A 38 -20.26 -0.14 -10.22
C THR A 38 -19.01 -0.95 -9.87
N SER A 39 -18.68 -1.95 -10.66
CA SER A 39 -17.46 -2.75 -10.43
C SER A 39 -16.22 -1.85 -10.27
N LEU A 40 -16.21 -0.73 -10.97
CA LEU A 40 -15.15 0.26 -10.88
C LEU A 40 -15.11 0.98 -9.52
N ASP A 41 -16.26 1.36 -8.96
CA ASP A 41 -16.31 2.03 -7.64
C ASP A 41 -15.86 1.08 -6.53
N LEU A 42 -16.23 -0.18 -6.62
CA LEU A 42 -15.76 -1.23 -5.71
C LEU A 42 -14.24 -1.41 -5.82
N PHE A 43 -13.71 -1.45 -7.05
CA PHE A 43 -12.27 -1.50 -7.31
C PHE A 43 -11.55 -0.32 -6.68
N ILE A 44 -11.99 0.91 -6.93
CA ILE A 44 -11.37 2.13 -6.40
C ILE A 44 -11.38 2.13 -4.86
N SER A 45 -12.48 1.69 -4.25
CA SER A 45 -12.59 1.59 -2.79
C SER A 45 -11.61 0.58 -2.21
N LYS A 46 -11.54 -0.62 -2.78
CA LYS A 46 -10.58 -1.67 -2.39
C LYS A 46 -9.13 -1.22 -2.59
N LEU A 47 -8.83 -0.59 -3.74
CA LEU A 47 -7.50 -0.07 -4.04
C LEU A 47 -7.05 0.96 -3.00
N LYS A 48 -7.89 1.97 -2.70
CA LYS A 48 -7.58 2.99 -1.69
C LYS A 48 -7.33 2.37 -0.32
N HIS A 49 -8.18 1.45 0.09
CA HIS A 49 -8.03 0.73 1.36
C HIS A 49 -6.71 -0.04 1.41
N TYR A 50 -6.41 -0.84 0.38
CA TYR A 50 -5.16 -1.60 0.27
C TYR A 50 -3.91 -0.71 0.37
N LEU A 51 -3.90 0.41 -0.37
CA LEU A 51 -2.76 1.33 -0.37
C LEU A 51 -2.57 1.99 1.00
N GLN A 52 -3.65 2.39 1.67
CA GLN A 52 -3.60 3.00 3.00
C GLN A 52 -3.12 2.02 4.08
N GLU A 53 -3.60 0.78 4.04
CA GLU A 53 -3.26 -0.27 5.01
C GLU A 53 -1.81 -0.77 4.83
N THR A 54 -1.46 -1.07 3.57
CA THR A 54 -0.18 -1.72 3.27
C THR A 54 0.98 -0.73 3.19
N TYR A 55 0.73 0.48 2.69
CA TYR A 55 1.75 1.51 2.43
C TYR A 55 1.40 2.87 3.05
N PRO A 56 1.14 2.97 4.36
CA PRO A 56 0.57 4.17 4.98
C PRO A 56 1.45 5.43 4.89
N LYS A 57 2.73 5.28 4.58
CA LYS A 57 3.67 6.41 4.45
C LYS A 57 3.96 6.80 3.01
N ILE A 58 3.45 6.05 2.03
CA ILE A 58 3.55 6.44 0.63
C ILE A 58 2.33 7.29 0.27
N LYS A 59 2.59 8.49 -0.20
CA LYS A 59 1.55 9.35 -0.75
C LYS A 59 1.43 9.06 -2.25
N PHE A 60 0.60 8.08 -2.59
CA PHE A 60 0.26 7.82 -3.98
C PHE A 60 -0.57 8.96 -4.54
N ASP A 61 -0.20 9.42 -5.72
CA ASP A 61 -1.03 10.32 -6.50
C ASP A 61 -2.16 9.53 -7.15
N LEU A 62 -3.39 9.87 -6.77
CA LEU A 62 -4.60 9.22 -7.26
C LEU A 62 -5.34 10.05 -8.32
N GLU A 63 -4.73 11.11 -8.86
CA GLU A 63 -5.30 11.94 -9.93
C GLU A 63 -5.60 11.09 -11.18
N ILE A 64 -4.85 10.00 -11.37
CA ILE A 64 -5.11 9.02 -12.44
C ILE A 64 -6.54 8.47 -12.41
N ILE A 65 -7.21 8.40 -11.26
CA ILE A 65 -8.59 7.96 -11.15
C ILE A 65 -9.52 8.95 -11.88
N GLU A 66 -9.22 10.25 -11.81
CA GLU A 66 -10.00 11.28 -12.48
C GLU A 66 -9.63 11.38 -13.97
N THR A 67 -8.34 11.41 -14.29
CA THR A 67 -7.85 11.55 -15.66
C THR A 67 -8.18 10.36 -16.55
N SER A 68 -8.27 9.16 -15.96
CA SER A 68 -8.69 7.94 -16.68
C SER A 68 -10.19 7.89 -17.01
N LYS A 69 -11.00 8.90 -16.63
CA LYS A 69 -12.46 8.96 -16.97
C LYS A 69 -12.74 9.08 -18.46
N THR A 70 -11.74 9.46 -19.26
CA THR A 70 -11.83 9.48 -20.71
C THR A 70 -11.92 8.08 -21.33
N GLU A 71 -11.43 7.07 -20.63
CA GLU A 71 -11.52 5.66 -21.05
C GLU A 71 -12.90 5.11 -20.70
N GLN A 72 -13.61 4.63 -21.74
CA GLN A 72 -14.99 4.13 -21.59
C GLN A 72 -15.04 2.67 -21.12
N ASN A 73 -13.99 1.88 -21.41
CA ASN A 73 -13.92 0.49 -20.97
C ASN A 73 -13.49 0.43 -19.49
N PRO A 74 -14.37 -0.04 -18.57
CA PRO A 74 -14.07 -0.06 -17.15
C PRO A 74 -12.90 -0.98 -16.80
N ASP A 75 -12.72 -2.09 -17.50
CA ASP A 75 -11.61 -3.00 -17.22
C ASP A 75 -10.27 -2.42 -17.69
N LEU A 76 -10.23 -1.82 -18.88
CA LEU A 76 -9.02 -1.13 -19.35
C LEU A 76 -8.66 0.02 -18.40
N ARG A 77 -9.65 0.74 -17.90
CA ARG A 77 -9.46 1.80 -16.91
C ARG A 77 -8.85 1.30 -15.60
N LYS A 78 -9.27 0.13 -15.09
CA LYS A 78 -8.67 -0.49 -13.91
C LYS A 78 -7.17 -0.77 -14.14
N TYR A 79 -6.80 -1.32 -15.30
CA TYR A 79 -5.39 -1.60 -15.65
C TYR A 79 -4.55 -0.34 -15.81
N ILE A 80 -5.10 0.75 -16.35
CA ILE A 80 -4.41 2.05 -16.45
C ILE A 80 -4.09 2.57 -15.04
N ILE A 81 -5.05 2.52 -14.13
CA ILE A 81 -4.87 2.94 -12.73
C ILE A 81 -3.80 2.09 -12.04
N VAL A 82 -3.88 0.77 -12.16
CA VAL A 82 -2.89 -0.16 -11.59
C VAL A 82 -1.49 0.10 -12.15
N GLY A 83 -1.37 0.27 -13.45
CA GLY A 83 -0.10 0.58 -14.11
C GLY A 83 0.56 1.85 -13.53
N ASN A 84 -0.22 2.92 -13.38
CA ASN A 84 0.26 4.18 -12.80
C ASN A 84 0.72 4.00 -11.34
N ILE A 85 -0.05 3.28 -10.50
CA ILE A 85 0.32 3.00 -9.12
C ILE A 85 1.62 2.18 -9.04
N LEU A 86 1.78 1.19 -9.91
CA LEU A 86 3.01 0.39 -9.98
C LEU A 86 4.21 1.24 -10.39
N ASP A 87 4.05 2.15 -11.33
CA ASP A 87 5.13 3.04 -11.76
C ASP A 87 5.50 4.04 -10.67
N GLN A 88 4.54 4.60 -9.95
CA GLN A 88 4.81 5.42 -8.76
C GLN A 88 5.59 4.61 -7.70
N TYR A 89 5.19 3.35 -7.45
CA TYR A 89 5.90 2.49 -6.50
C TYR A 89 7.34 2.20 -6.94
N LYS A 90 7.58 1.88 -8.22
CA LYS A 90 8.93 1.64 -8.76
C LYS A 90 9.82 2.88 -8.67
N ASN A 91 9.26 4.04 -8.98
CA ASN A 91 9.98 5.32 -9.02
C ASN A 91 10.12 5.99 -7.64
N LEU A 92 9.53 5.40 -6.58
CA LEU A 92 9.71 5.91 -5.21
C LEU A 92 11.19 5.91 -4.85
N THR A 93 11.73 7.08 -4.57
CA THR A 93 13.13 7.23 -4.17
C THR A 93 13.36 6.76 -2.73
N LEU A 94 14.56 6.23 -2.48
CA LEU A 94 14.98 5.88 -1.14
C LEU A 94 15.39 7.16 -0.39
N ASP A 95 14.64 7.48 0.65
CA ASP A 95 14.88 8.69 1.45
C ASP A 95 16.13 8.50 2.33
N LYS A 96 17.22 9.12 1.91
CA LYS A 96 18.52 9.07 2.61
C LYS A 96 18.48 9.67 4.02
N SER A 97 17.51 10.53 4.33
CA SER A 97 17.35 11.08 5.68
C SER A 97 16.95 10.02 6.71
N LYS A 98 16.36 8.92 6.25
CA LYS A 98 15.98 7.76 7.09
C LYS A 98 17.12 6.78 7.33
N PHE A 99 18.28 7.00 6.72
CA PHE A 99 19.42 6.12 6.94
C PHE A 99 19.93 6.25 8.38
N PRO A 100 20.27 5.14 9.01
CA PRO A 100 20.77 5.15 10.37
C PRO A 100 22.13 5.82 10.43
N LYS A 101 22.25 6.90 11.21
CA LYS A 101 23.53 7.57 11.46
C LYS A 101 24.38 6.79 12.49
N SER A 102 23.72 6.08 13.37
CA SER A 102 24.35 5.24 14.39
C SER A 102 23.41 4.10 14.78
N THR A 103 23.97 3.03 15.31
CA THR A 103 23.19 1.92 15.87
C THR A 103 23.45 1.85 17.38
N PRO A 104 22.39 1.73 18.20
CA PRO A 104 22.56 1.56 19.65
C PRO A 104 23.50 0.42 20.00
N THR A 105 24.37 0.64 20.96
CA THR A 105 25.35 -0.38 21.43
C THR A 105 24.65 -1.62 21.97
N SER A 106 23.44 -1.48 22.51
CA SER A 106 22.60 -2.59 22.98
C SER A 106 22.18 -3.58 21.89
N LEU A 107 22.27 -3.18 20.62
CA LEU A 107 22.02 -4.07 19.45
C LEU A 107 23.29 -4.75 18.92
N ARG A 108 24.44 -4.46 19.51
CA ARG A 108 25.72 -5.08 19.12
C ARG A 108 26.05 -6.22 20.08
N TRP A 109 26.86 -7.17 19.64
CA TRP A 109 27.31 -8.35 20.38
C TRP A 109 28.83 -8.43 20.32
N ASP A 110 29.46 -9.21 21.17
CA ASP A 110 30.91 -9.22 21.37
C ASP A 110 31.72 -9.49 20.10
N SER A 111 31.27 -10.40 19.23
CA SER A 111 31.93 -10.71 17.96
C SER A 111 31.50 -9.84 16.78
N TYR A 112 30.69 -8.80 17.01
CA TYR A 112 30.08 -7.97 15.95
C TYR A 112 31.13 -7.36 15.00
N ILE A 113 32.19 -6.75 15.56
CA ILE A 113 33.19 -6.01 14.80
C ILE A 113 34.00 -6.93 13.90
N PHE A 114 34.36 -8.12 14.39
CA PHE A 114 35.17 -9.08 13.65
C PHE A 114 34.50 -9.57 12.36
N ASN A 115 33.20 -9.55 12.30
CA ASN A 115 32.41 -10.03 11.17
C ASN A 115 31.92 -8.90 10.25
N CYS A 116 32.43 -7.66 10.40
CA CYS A 116 32.01 -6.54 9.56
C CYS A 116 32.74 -6.50 8.20
N GLU A 117 33.90 -7.10 8.10
CA GLU A 117 34.68 -7.14 6.86
C GLU A 117 34.10 -8.17 5.88
N PRO A 118 33.94 -7.80 4.60
CA PRO A 118 33.52 -8.75 3.57
C PRO A 118 34.53 -9.86 3.37
N ASN A 119 34.06 -11.08 3.30
CA ASN A 119 34.92 -12.25 3.00
C ASN A 119 34.38 -13.00 1.80
N LYS A 120 34.98 -12.76 0.60
CA LYS A 120 34.78 -13.52 -0.65
C LYS A 120 33.35 -14.03 -0.83
N ASP A 121 32.41 -13.17 -1.18
CA ASP A 121 31.04 -13.51 -1.51
C ASP A 121 30.25 -14.27 -0.43
N LYS A 122 30.80 -14.40 0.78
CA LYS A 122 30.14 -15.03 1.92
C LYS A 122 29.53 -14.00 2.86
N LEU A 123 28.29 -14.23 3.22
CA LEU A 123 27.66 -13.47 4.28
C LEU A 123 28.35 -13.74 5.63
N PRO A 124 28.39 -12.75 6.54
CA PRO A 124 28.91 -12.94 7.88
C PRO A 124 28.23 -14.11 8.60
N PRO A 125 28.95 -14.88 9.43
CA PRO A 125 28.37 -16.00 10.18
C PRO A 125 27.27 -15.56 11.15
N ASP A 126 27.27 -14.30 11.55
CA ASP A 126 26.30 -13.67 12.44
C ASP A 126 25.15 -12.95 11.70
N TRP A 127 24.90 -13.31 10.42
CA TRP A 127 23.88 -12.66 9.58
C TRP A 127 22.49 -12.67 10.19
N ALA A 128 22.09 -13.76 10.84
CA ALA A 128 20.81 -13.86 11.54
C ALA A 128 20.70 -12.84 12.69
N LYS A 129 21.79 -12.62 13.44
CA LYS A 129 21.83 -11.59 14.50
C LYS A 129 21.72 -10.19 13.90
N ARG A 130 22.34 -9.92 12.74
CA ARG A 130 22.22 -8.65 12.02
C ARG A 130 20.78 -8.42 11.57
N LYS A 131 20.12 -9.42 10.97
CA LYS A 131 18.71 -9.35 10.62
C LYS A 131 17.83 -8.97 11.80
N ASN A 132 18.05 -9.62 12.93
CA ASN A 132 17.28 -9.34 14.15
C ASN A 132 17.52 -7.91 14.67
N ALA A 133 18.79 -7.47 14.73
CA ALA A 133 19.14 -6.11 15.13
C ALA A 133 18.49 -5.05 14.22
N LEU A 134 18.48 -5.27 12.91
CA LEU A 134 17.85 -4.37 11.96
C LEU A 134 16.33 -4.30 12.13
N ILE A 135 15.66 -5.43 12.33
CA ILE A 135 14.20 -5.45 12.59
C ILE A 135 13.84 -4.62 13.82
N ILE A 136 14.63 -4.73 14.89
CA ILE A 136 14.42 -3.95 16.11
C ILE A 136 14.67 -2.48 15.84
N ARG A 137 15.83 -2.13 15.25
CA ARG A 137 16.22 -0.75 14.97
C ARG A 137 15.22 -0.04 14.04
N ASP A 138 14.76 -0.73 13.01
CA ASP A 138 13.90 -0.17 11.96
C ASP A 138 12.41 -0.35 12.28
N HIS A 139 12.07 -0.70 13.55
CA HIS A 139 10.71 -0.83 14.06
C HIS A 139 9.83 -1.77 13.23
N LYS A 140 10.39 -2.89 12.76
CA LYS A 140 9.71 -3.89 11.91
C LYS A 140 9.12 -3.30 10.63
N ARG A 141 9.78 -2.27 10.05
CA ARG A 141 9.30 -1.59 8.85
C ARG A 141 10.38 -1.51 7.77
N CYS A 142 9.93 -1.66 6.53
CA CYS A 142 10.76 -1.36 5.37
C CYS A 142 11.13 0.13 5.35
N ILE A 143 12.42 0.45 5.27
CA ILE A 143 12.90 1.84 5.26
C ILE A 143 12.38 2.61 4.04
N ARG A 144 12.18 1.93 2.88
CA ARG A 144 11.73 2.57 1.64
C ARG A 144 10.21 2.81 1.64
N CYS A 145 9.39 1.79 1.83
CA CYS A 145 7.92 1.88 1.67
C CYS A 145 7.14 1.83 2.98
N SER A 146 7.81 1.58 4.10
CA SER A 146 7.23 1.45 5.45
C SER A 146 6.26 0.27 5.66
N LYS A 147 6.14 -0.63 4.67
CA LYS A 147 5.42 -1.90 4.85
C LYS A 147 6.00 -2.67 6.04
N ILE A 148 5.14 -3.31 6.82
CA ILE A 148 5.58 -4.16 7.94
C ILE A 148 6.38 -5.35 7.41
N VAL A 149 7.50 -5.64 8.05
CA VAL A 149 8.37 -6.78 7.74
C VAL A 149 8.59 -7.65 8.98
N THR A 150 8.79 -8.94 8.74
CA THR A 150 9.12 -9.95 9.74
C THR A 150 10.48 -10.57 9.43
N LEU A 151 11.01 -11.41 10.30
CA LEU A 151 12.28 -12.14 10.05
C LEU A 151 12.26 -12.98 8.75
N SER A 152 11.07 -13.46 8.34
CA SER A 152 10.89 -14.25 7.12
C SER A 152 10.70 -13.41 5.86
N THR A 153 10.27 -12.16 6.01
CA THR A 153 9.93 -11.29 4.87
C THR A 153 10.90 -10.12 4.69
N ILE A 154 11.81 -9.90 5.64
CA ILE A 154 12.85 -8.87 5.55
C ILE A 154 13.95 -9.29 4.58
N GLU A 155 14.36 -8.36 3.74
CA GLU A 155 15.64 -8.37 3.04
C GLU A 155 16.56 -7.30 3.63
N ILE A 156 17.87 -7.50 3.50
CA ILE A 156 18.89 -6.54 3.96
C ILE A 156 19.54 -5.92 2.73
N HIS A 157 19.36 -4.60 2.61
CA HIS A 157 20.01 -3.84 1.56
C HIS A 157 21.23 -3.09 2.09
N LEU A 158 22.32 -3.06 1.32
CA LEU A 158 23.52 -2.30 1.65
C LEU A 158 23.39 -0.89 1.10
N ILE A 159 23.50 0.13 1.96
CA ILE A 159 23.50 1.54 1.56
C ILE A 159 24.68 1.81 0.62
N ARG A 160 25.86 1.32 1.00
CA ARG A 160 27.06 1.32 0.16
C ARG A 160 27.41 -0.12 -0.21
N PRO A 161 27.39 -0.48 -1.50
CA PRO A 161 27.72 -1.82 -1.96
C PRO A 161 29.12 -2.26 -1.56
N ILE A 162 29.34 -3.58 -1.46
CA ILE A 162 30.68 -4.15 -1.18
C ILE A 162 31.68 -3.78 -2.27
N SER A 163 31.25 -3.76 -3.54
CA SER A 163 32.07 -3.31 -4.67
C SER A 163 32.63 -1.89 -4.48
N ASP A 164 31.92 -1.05 -3.76
CA ASP A 164 32.29 0.34 -3.51
C ASP A 164 32.98 0.55 -2.16
N GLY A 165 33.43 -0.56 -1.54
CA GLY A 165 34.10 -0.55 -0.24
C GLY A 165 33.13 -0.51 0.95
N GLY A 166 31.86 -0.85 0.73
CA GLY A 166 30.89 -1.05 1.81
C GLY A 166 31.28 -2.24 2.69
N LYS A 167 30.83 -2.22 3.94
CA LYS A 167 31.07 -3.28 4.93
C LYS A 167 29.76 -3.64 5.60
N TYR A 168 29.75 -4.77 6.33
CA TYR A 168 28.56 -5.27 7.00
C TYR A 168 28.26 -4.59 8.36
N TYR A 169 28.72 -3.34 8.58
CA TYR A 169 28.28 -2.56 9.72
C TYR A 169 26.76 -2.32 9.69
N LEU A 170 26.12 -2.35 10.85
CA LEU A 170 24.67 -2.13 10.95
C LEU A 170 24.27 -0.78 10.37
N GLU A 171 25.15 0.22 10.42
CA GLU A 171 24.94 1.55 9.83
C GLU A 171 24.91 1.53 8.30
N ASN A 172 25.55 0.54 7.68
CA ASN A 172 25.53 0.34 6.22
C ASN A 172 24.41 -0.60 5.76
N LEU A 173 23.61 -1.13 6.68
CA LEU A 173 22.54 -2.09 6.41
C LEU A 173 21.19 -1.46 6.73
N ILE A 174 20.20 -1.65 5.87
CA ILE A 174 18.81 -1.25 6.09
C ILE A 174 17.85 -2.40 5.86
N SER A 175 16.75 -2.37 6.61
CA SER A 175 15.64 -3.30 6.40
C SER A 175 14.79 -2.87 5.22
N VAL A 176 14.57 -3.77 4.28
CA VAL A 176 13.62 -3.56 3.18
C VAL A 176 12.71 -4.77 3.01
N CYS A 177 11.54 -4.59 2.41
CA CYS A 177 10.71 -5.72 2.01
C CYS A 177 11.22 -6.30 0.68
N LYS A 178 10.81 -7.53 0.36
CA LYS A 178 11.22 -8.23 -0.88
C LYS A 178 11.01 -7.41 -2.15
N ASP A 179 9.88 -6.71 -2.25
CA ASP A 179 9.59 -5.89 -3.42
C ASP A 179 10.51 -4.67 -3.52
N CYS A 180 10.77 -4.01 -2.39
CA CYS A 180 11.71 -2.88 -2.38
C CYS A 180 13.12 -3.31 -2.72
N GLU A 181 13.57 -4.47 -2.26
CA GLU A 181 14.89 -5.00 -2.63
C GLU A 181 14.99 -5.26 -4.13
N LYS A 182 13.96 -5.87 -4.74
CA LYS A 182 13.91 -6.09 -6.20
C LYS A 182 14.01 -4.77 -6.98
N VAL A 183 13.33 -3.72 -6.52
CA VAL A 183 13.38 -2.39 -7.15
C VAL A 183 14.76 -1.75 -6.97
N LEU A 184 15.36 -1.84 -5.77
CA LEU A 184 16.67 -1.24 -5.47
C LEU A 184 17.82 -1.91 -6.25
N ILE A 185 17.74 -3.22 -6.46
CA ILE A 185 18.69 -3.96 -7.32
C ILE A 185 18.55 -3.56 -8.79
N ASN A 186 17.37 -3.02 -9.17
CA ASN A 186 17.05 -2.58 -10.53
C ASN A 186 17.21 -3.69 -11.59
N ASP A 187 16.85 -4.93 -11.24
CA ASP A 187 16.87 -6.07 -12.16
C ASP A 187 15.48 -6.21 -12.82
N PRO A 188 15.35 -6.02 -14.15
CA PRO A 188 14.06 -6.10 -14.82
C PRO A 188 13.32 -7.44 -14.62
N LYS A 189 14.06 -8.56 -14.54
CA LYS A 189 13.46 -9.88 -14.30
C LYS A 189 12.87 -9.98 -12.89
N LYS A 190 13.55 -9.42 -11.89
CA LYS A 190 13.06 -9.39 -10.51
C LYS A 190 11.91 -8.41 -10.35
N MET A 191 11.94 -7.27 -11.04
CA MET A 191 10.84 -6.29 -11.03
C MET A 191 9.56 -6.83 -11.68
N ALA A 192 9.64 -7.80 -12.60
CA ALA A 192 8.46 -8.44 -13.16
C ALA A 192 7.65 -9.28 -12.15
N THR A 193 8.29 -9.67 -11.03
CA THR A 193 7.70 -10.54 -9.99
C THR A 193 7.41 -9.80 -8.68
N LEU A 194 7.01 -8.53 -8.74
CA LEU A 194 6.65 -7.75 -7.56
C LEU A 194 5.32 -8.23 -6.97
N HIS A 195 5.28 -8.54 -5.68
CA HIS A 195 4.04 -8.96 -4.99
C HIS A 195 2.97 -7.86 -5.00
N ILE A 196 3.36 -6.58 -4.94
CA ILE A 196 2.40 -5.48 -5.10
C ILE A 196 1.64 -5.56 -6.43
N LYS A 197 2.28 -6.03 -7.50
CA LYS A 197 1.62 -6.24 -8.80
C LYS A 197 0.56 -7.33 -8.67
N ASP A 198 0.91 -8.47 -8.10
CA ASP A 198 0.00 -9.60 -7.91
C ASP A 198 -1.19 -9.21 -7.02
N ASP A 199 -0.94 -8.46 -5.93
CA ASP A 199 -1.98 -7.95 -5.03
C ASP A 199 -2.95 -7.01 -5.77
N LEU A 200 -2.44 -6.10 -6.61
CA LEU A 200 -3.26 -5.16 -7.38
C LEU A 200 -4.06 -5.88 -8.48
N GLU A 201 -3.48 -6.84 -9.19
CA GLU A 201 -4.18 -7.66 -10.18
C GLU A 201 -5.29 -8.49 -9.52
N HIS A 202 -5.05 -9.00 -8.31
CA HIS A 202 -6.08 -9.69 -7.53
C HIS A 202 -7.25 -8.75 -7.16
N ILE A 203 -6.98 -7.49 -6.79
CA ILE A 203 -8.03 -6.49 -6.54
C ILE A 203 -8.85 -6.24 -7.80
N VAL A 204 -8.21 -6.16 -8.98
CA VAL A 204 -8.90 -6.02 -10.27
C VAL A 204 -9.84 -7.21 -10.53
N SER A 205 -9.37 -8.43 -10.29
CA SER A 205 -10.15 -9.65 -10.57
C SER A 205 -11.36 -9.85 -9.64
N GLN A 206 -11.32 -9.24 -8.45
CA GLN A 206 -12.39 -9.35 -7.45
C GLN A 206 -13.43 -8.22 -7.51
N SER A 207 -13.33 -7.32 -8.48
CA SER A 207 -14.19 -6.13 -8.60
C SER A 207 -14.83 -6.01 -10.03
#